data_86fb37a85fca581483d9d2e68aef327d
#
_entry.id   86fb37a85fca581483d9d2e68aef327d
#
_cell.length_a   1.000
_cell.length_b   1.000
_cell.length_c   1.000
_cell.angle_alpha   90.00
_cell.angle_beta   90.00
_cell.angle_gamma   90.00
#
_symmetry.space_group_name_H-M   'P 1'
#
loop_
_entity.id
_entity.type
_entity.pdbx_description
1 polymer ?
#
loop_
_entity_poly.entity_id
_entity_poly.type
_entity_poly.pdbx_seq_one_letter_code
_entity_poly.pdbx_strand_id
1 'polypeptide(L)'
;GSFRNYWMGTAEVIFPKLADERLVVGGHGYVRYWPRERFYGIGSDSSRDDRTSFLPEGYEFRGAATYAIAPVVKVGGISAFRHETIDKGHQPGFPSIEEVFTPAEAPGLDQQPDYLWSGTFVDVDYRDQRKNTRAGGHFRLSYDFWHDLDDLGFSFRDLRFEALHAFPIFDKKRVFI
;
A
#
# COMPACT_ATOMS: atom_id res chain seq x y z
N GLY A 1 -19.07 -21.52 12.63
CA GLY A 1 -18.31 -20.54 11.91
C GLY A 1 -17.94 -21.06 10.54
N SER A 2 -18.45 -20.47 9.46
CA SER A 2 -18.04 -20.88 8.13
C SER A 2 -16.61 -20.39 7.89
N PHE A 3 -15.68 -21.28 7.70
CA PHE A 3 -14.37 -20.95 7.17
C PHE A 3 -14.57 -20.35 5.77
N ARG A 4 -14.34 -19.05 5.62
CA ARG A 4 -14.53 -18.35 4.36
C ARG A 4 -13.38 -18.55 3.37
N ASN A 5 -12.45 -19.46 3.66
CA ASN A 5 -11.24 -19.77 2.88
C ASN A 5 -10.35 -18.55 2.56
N TYR A 6 -10.39 -17.51 3.40
CA TYR A 6 -9.43 -16.40 3.32
C TYR A 6 -8.12 -16.86 3.94
N TRP A 7 -7.04 -16.64 3.24
CA TRP A 7 -5.71 -16.84 3.82
C TRP A 7 -4.71 -15.81 3.32
N MET A 8 -3.74 -15.52 4.15
CA MET A 8 -2.61 -14.66 3.85
C MET A 8 -1.39 -15.20 4.58
N GLY A 9 -0.27 -15.29 3.88
CA GLY A 9 1.04 -15.57 4.45
C GLY A 9 1.94 -14.35 4.31
N THR A 10 2.71 -14.02 5.35
CA THR A 10 3.69 -12.94 5.31
C THR A 10 5.01 -13.40 5.88
N ALA A 11 6.11 -12.90 5.32
CA ALA A 11 7.45 -13.09 5.86
C ALA A 11 8.19 -11.74 5.82
N GLU A 12 8.93 -11.43 6.87
CA GLU A 12 9.72 -10.21 6.96
C GLU A 12 11.10 -10.52 7.53
N VAL A 13 12.13 -9.90 6.98
CA VAL A 13 13.49 -9.90 7.50
C VAL A 13 13.99 -8.46 7.58
N ILE A 14 14.58 -8.08 8.71
CA ILE A 14 15.13 -6.75 8.92
C ILE A 14 16.55 -6.89 9.45
N PHE A 15 17.49 -6.20 8.81
CA PHE A 15 18.87 -6.01 9.27
C PHE A 15 18.99 -4.58 9.80
N PRO A 16 18.74 -4.38 11.10
CA PRO A 16 18.88 -3.08 11.73
C PRO A 16 20.35 -2.77 11.98
N LYS A 17 20.68 -1.49 12.08
CA LYS A 17 21.96 -1.04 12.60
C LYS A 17 23.20 -1.42 11.77
N LEU A 18 23.08 -1.38 10.46
CA LEU A 18 24.23 -1.43 9.57
C LEU A 18 24.88 -0.04 9.44
N ALA A 19 26.14 0.03 9.01
CA ALA A 19 26.88 1.27 8.78
C ALA A 19 26.79 2.27 9.96
N ASP A 20 27.32 1.89 11.11
CA ASP A 20 27.31 2.66 12.37
C ASP A 20 25.87 3.06 12.80
N GLU A 21 24.96 2.11 12.73
CA GLU A 21 23.56 2.25 13.10
C GLU A 21 22.74 3.21 12.22
N ARG A 22 23.27 3.63 11.09
CA ARG A 22 22.60 4.58 10.17
C ARG A 22 21.80 3.92 9.08
N LEU A 23 22.12 2.67 8.72
CA LEU A 23 21.46 1.95 7.63
C LEU A 23 20.59 0.82 8.17
N VAL A 24 19.34 0.80 7.72
CA VAL A 24 18.40 -0.31 7.91
C VAL A 24 18.06 -0.87 6.55
N VAL A 25 18.20 -2.17 6.38
CA VAL A 25 17.80 -2.89 5.16
C VAL A 25 16.79 -3.95 5.55
N GLY A 26 15.75 -4.10 4.78
CA GLY A 26 14.72 -5.11 5.02
C GLY A 26 14.16 -5.70 3.75
N GLY A 27 13.60 -6.89 3.91
CA GLY A 27 12.81 -7.59 2.91
C GLY A 27 11.48 -8.00 3.48
N HIS A 28 10.44 -7.92 2.66
CA HIS A 28 9.09 -8.35 3.03
C HIS A 28 8.48 -9.09 1.84
N GLY A 29 7.78 -10.18 2.14
CA GLY A 29 6.98 -10.90 1.17
C GLY A 29 5.60 -11.18 1.73
N TYR A 30 4.60 -11.15 0.88
CA TYR A 30 3.28 -11.66 1.20
C TYR A 30 2.70 -12.44 0.04
N VAL A 31 1.76 -13.31 0.38
CA VAL A 31 0.89 -14.02 -0.55
C VAL A 31 -0.53 -13.99 0.03
N ARG A 32 -1.54 -13.77 -0.81
CA ARG A 32 -2.93 -13.68 -0.37
C ARG A 32 -3.90 -14.39 -1.32
N TYR A 33 -5.02 -14.85 -0.73
CA TYR A 33 -6.17 -15.41 -1.44
C TYR A 33 -7.45 -14.98 -0.73
N TRP A 34 -8.24 -14.10 -1.38
CA TRP A 34 -9.44 -13.50 -0.79
C TRP A 34 -10.67 -13.70 -1.67
N PRO A 35 -11.35 -14.84 -1.60
CA PRO A 35 -12.33 -15.29 -2.59
C PRO A 35 -13.68 -14.57 -2.58
N ARG A 36 -13.90 -13.58 -1.71
CA ARG A 36 -15.20 -12.95 -1.50
C ARG A 36 -15.14 -11.46 -1.27
N GLU A 37 -14.23 -10.80 -1.97
CA GLU A 37 -14.18 -9.34 -1.95
C GLU A 37 -15.37 -8.74 -2.69
N ARG A 38 -15.70 -7.50 -2.39
CA ARG A 38 -16.89 -6.84 -2.92
C ARG A 38 -16.49 -5.64 -3.77
N PHE A 39 -17.18 -5.49 -4.89
CA PHE A 39 -17.04 -4.34 -5.77
C PHE A 39 -18.43 -3.75 -6.07
N TYR A 40 -18.50 -2.43 -6.24
CA TYR A 40 -19.73 -1.67 -6.40
C TYR A 40 -19.67 -0.69 -7.57
N GLY A 41 -18.65 -0.79 -8.42
CA GLY A 41 -18.33 0.20 -9.45
C GLY A 41 -17.27 1.20 -9.02
N ILE A 42 -16.88 2.07 -9.92
CA ILE A 42 -15.86 3.10 -9.73
C ILE A 42 -16.49 4.49 -9.76
N GLY A 43 -16.07 5.38 -8.87
CA GLY A 43 -16.47 6.79 -8.85
C GLY A 43 -17.76 7.07 -8.09
N SER A 44 -18.30 8.27 -8.33
CA SER A 44 -19.50 8.79 -7.65
C SER A 44 -20.79 8.07 -8.01
N ASP A 45 -20.81 7.40 -9.15
CA ASP A 45 -21.98 6.71 -9.69
C ASP A 45 -22.08 5.25 -9.22
N SER A 46 -21.15 4.81 -8.35
CA SER A 46 -21.19 3.49 -7.75
C SER A 46 -22.43 3.31 -6.87
N SER A 47 -23.12 2.19 -7.03
CA SER A 47 -24.36 1.86 -6.32
C SER A 47 -24.21 0.59 -5.48
N ARG A 48 -24.96 0.53 -4.37
CA ARG A 48 -25.07 -0.71 -3.57
C ARG A 48 -25.82 -1.82 -4.30
N ASP A 49 -26.63 -1.44 -5.27
CA ASP A 49 -27.42 -2.38 -6.05
C ASP A 49 -26.56 -3.10 -7.09
N ASP A 50 -25.42 -2.49 -7.50
CA ASP A 50 -24.43 -3.08 -8.41
C ASP A 50 -23.39 -3.95 -7.69
N ARG A 51 -23.72 -4.42 -6.50
CA ARG A 51 -22.81 -5.23 -5.69
C ARG A 51 -22.48 -6.55 -6.36
N THR A 52 -21.19 -6.73 -6.64
CA THR A 52 -20.60 -7.95 -7.16
C THR A 52 -19.57 -8.53 -6.19
N SER A 53 -19.09 -9.72 -6.48
CA SER A 53 -17.95 -10.32 -5.79
C SER A 53 -16.80 -10.59 -6.74
N PHE A 54 -15.56 -10.55 -6.21
CA PHE A 54 -14.35 -10.90 -6.95
C PHE A 54 -13.36 -11.60 -6.01
N LEU A 55 -12.38 -12.25 -6.60
CA LEU A 55 -11.31 -12.96 -5.92
C LEU A 55 -9.99 -12.28 -6.30
N PRO A 56 -9.40 -11.43 -5.46
CA PRO A 56 -8.02 -11.02 -5.59
C PRO A 56 -7.11 -12.10 -4.99
N GLU A 57 -6.17 -12.55 -5.79
CA GLU A 57 -5.07 -13.39 -5.33
C GLU A 57 -3.76 -12.85 -5.87
N GLY A 58 -2.66 -13.11 -5.18
CA GLY A 58 -1.37 -12.63 -5.62
C GLY A 58 -0.31 -12.65 -4.56
N TYR A 59 0.86 -12.15 -4.94
CA TYR A 59 2.02 -12.06 -4.08
C TYR A 59 2.89 -10.84 -4.40
N GLU A 60 3.63 -10.40 -3.39
CA GLU A 60 4.59 -9.32 -3.52
C GLU A 60 5.89 -9.70 -2.79
N PHE A 61 7.02 -9.37 -3.40
CA PHE A 61 8.34 -9.41 -2.78
C PHE A 61 8.95 -8.03 -2.84
N ARG A 62 9.32 -7.50 -1.69
CA ARG A 62 9.78 -6.12 -1.53
C ARG A 62 11.10 -6.08 -0.78
N GLY A 63 12.07 -5.32 -1.31
CA GLY A 63 13.28 -4.91 -0.62
C GLY A 63 13.26 -3.42 -0.35
N ALA A 64 13.76 -3.00 0.82
CA ALA A 64 13.85 -1.59 1.19
C ALA A 64 15.13 -1.29 1.94
N ALA A 65 15.67 -0.09 1.73
CA ALA A 65 16.79 0.43 2.48
C ALA A 65 16.50 1.85 2.96
N THR A 66 16.84 2.16 4.19
CA THR A 66 16.66 3.47 4.82
C THR A 66 17.97 3.90 5.46
N TYR A 67 18.46 5.09 5.12
CA TYR A 67 19.67 5.68 5.67
C TYR A 67 19.37 6.95 6.45
N ALA A 68 19.88 7.03 7.68
CA ALA A 68 19.78 8.20 8.52
C ALA A 68 20.91 9.21 8.19
N ILE A 69 20.58 10.26 7.45
CA ILE A 69 21.51 11.36 7.13
C ILE A 69 21.81 12.16 8.40
N ALA A 70 20.78 12.41 9.21
CA ALA A 70 20.83 13.10 10.48
C ALA A 70 19.87 12.46 11.48
N PRO A 71 19.93 12.78 12.78
CA PRO A 71 19.04 12.21 13.78
C PRO A 71 17.55 12.31 13.46
N VAL A 72 17.16 13.37 12.76
CA VAL A 72 15.77 13.67 12.38
C VAL A 72 15.49 13.48 10.91
N VAL A 73 16.49 13.21 10.06
CA VAL A 73 16.35 13.11 8.59
C VAL A 73 16.77 11.73 8.10
N LYS A 74 15.88 11.09 7.40
CA LYS A 74 16.13 9.80 6.74
C LYS A 74 15.79 9.90 5.26
N VAL A 75 16.52 9.15 4.46
CA VAL A 75 16.21 8.89 3.07
C VAL A 75 16.13 7.40 2.85
N GLY A 76 15.38 6.98 1.88
CA GLY A 76 15.30 5.56 1.58
C GLY A 76 14.83 5.27 0.18
N GLY A 77 14.96 4.01 -0.17
CA GLY A 77 14.47 3.45 -1.41
C GLY A 77 13.80 2.11 -1.17
N ILE A 78 12.95 1.77 -2.11
CA ILE A 78 12.18 0.53 -2.13
C ILE A 78 12.16 0.00 -3.55
N SER A 79 12.19 -1.32 -3.70
CA SER A 79 11.89 -1.99 -4.95
C SER A 79 11.09 -3.24 -4.64
N ALA A 80 10.05 -3.49 -5.41
CA ALA A 80 9.16 -4.63 -5.23
C ALA A 80 8.72 -5.20 -6.57
N PHE A 81 8.56 -6.51 -6.62
CA PHE A 81 7.80 -7.19 -7.66
C PHE A 81 6.43 -7.55 -7.10
N ARG A 82 5.36 -7.24 -7.84
CA ARG A 82 3.97 -7.53 -7.47
C ARG A 82 3.25 -8.21 -8.61
N HIS A 83 2.70 -9.37 -8.30
CA HIS A 83 1.75 -10.11 -9.14
C HIS A 83 0.42 -10.15 -8.43
N GLU A 84 -0.64 -9.76 -9.12
CA GLU A 84 -2.00 -9.77 -8.56
C GLU A 84 -3.01 -10.04 -9.66
N THR A 85 -3.87 -11.04 -9.45
CA THR A 85 -4.98 -11.36 -10.34
C THR A 85 -6.32 -11.10 -9.67
N ILE A 86 -7.29 -10.76 -10.47
CA ILE A 86 -8.70 -10.60 -10.08
C ILE A 86 -9.49 -11.63 -10.83
N ASP A 87 -9.96 -12.63 -10.12
CA ASP A 87 -10.71 -13.74 -10.65
C ASP A 87 -12.16 -13.74 -10.16
N LYS A 88 -12.91 -14.73 -10.66
CA LYS A 88 -14.31 -14.95 -10.33
C LYS A 88 -14.55 -15.04 -8.82
N GLY A 89 -15.42 -14.15 -8.32
CA GLY A 89 -15.80 -14.15 -6.91
C GLY A 89 -16.66 -15.34 -6.49
N HIS A 90 -16.49 -15.80 -5.25
CA HIS A 90 -17.19 -16.95 -4.70
C HIS A 90 -18.21 -16.57 -3.61
N GLN A 91 -18.74 -15.36 -3.62
CA GLN A 91 -19.74 -14.92 -2.63
C GLN A 91 -21.12 -15.45 -3.02
N PRO A 92 -21.74 -16.37 -2.26
CA PRO A 92 -23.08 -16.84 -2.56
C PRO A 92 -24.13 -15.70 -2.57
N GLY A 93 -24.99 -15.70 -3.56
CA GLY A 93 -26.07 -14.71 -3.70
C GLY A 93 -25.67 -13.38 -4.34
N PHE A 94 -24.45 -13.28 -4.86
CA PHE A 94 -23.99 -12.11 -5.61
C PHE A 94 -23.33 -12.56 -6.91
N PRO A 95 -23.56 -11.84 -8.00
CA PRO A 95 -22.87 -12.11 -9.26
C PRO A 95 -21.37 -11.85 -9.11
N SER A 96 -20.59 -12.46 -9.98
CA SER A 96 -19.17 -12.13 -10.11
C SER A 96 -18.98 -10.81 -10.86
N ILE A 97 -17.85 -10.14 -10.63
CA ILE A 97 -17.57 -8.82 -11.20
C ILE A 97 -17.68 -8.82 -12.74
N GLU A 98 -17.17 -9.83 -13.39
CA GLU A 98 -17.19 -9.98 -14.86
C GLU A 98 -18.60 -10.26 -15.44
N GLU A 99 -19.59 -10.60 -14.60
CA GLU A 99 -20.98 -10.80 -15.02
C GLU A 99 -21.76 -9.47 -15.08
N VAL A 100 -21.26 -8.43 -14.44
CA VAL A 100 -21.96 -7.13 -14.29
C VAL A 100 -21.19 -6.00 -14.93
N PHE A 101 -19.86 -5.99 -14.81
CA PHE A 101 -19.01 -4.89 -15.27
C PHE A 101 -18.20 -5.30 -16.51
N THR A 102 -18.11 -4.38 -17.44
CA THR A 102 -17.22 -4.50 -18.62
C THR A 102 -15.82 -3.94 -18.29
N PRO A 103 -14.77 -4.28 -19.07
CA PRO A 103 -13.45 -3.69 -18.91
C PRO A 103 -13.42 -2.15 -19.02
N ALA A 104 -14.38 -1.54 -19.71
CA ALA A 104 -14.50 -0.09 -19.80
C ALA A 104 -15.01 0.53 -18.47
N GLU A 105 -15.86 -0.19 -17.73
CA GLU A 105 -16.40 0.23 -16.43
C GLU A 105 -15.50 -0.15 -15.26
N ALA A 106 -14.71 -1.21 -15.42
CA ALA A 106 -13.72 -1.68 -14.45
C ALA A 106 -12.37 -1.93 -15.17
N PRO A 107 -11.60 -0.88 -15.48
CA PRO A 107 -10.30 -1.02 -16.15
C PRO A 107 -9.35 -1.92 -15.38
N GLY A 108 -8.70 -2.85 -16.08
CA GLY A 108 -7.84 -3.87 -15.47
C GLY A 108 -8.55 -5.19 -15.16
N LEU A 109 -9.86 -5.30 -15.44
CA LEU A 109 -10.60 -6.55 -15.23
C LEU A 109 -10.13 -7.68 -16.16
N ASP A 110 -9.81 -7.34 -17.40
CA ASP A 110 -9.34 -8.26 -18.45
C ASP A 110 -7.82 -8.23 -18.68
N GLN A 111 -7.14 -7.24 -18.10
CA GLN A 111 -5.70 -7.03 -18.24
C GLN A 111 -5.12 -6.76 -16.86
N GLN A 112 -4.34 -7.68 -16.35
CA GLN A 112 -3.86 -7.70 -14.98
C GLN A 112 -2.32 -7.79 -14.98
N PRO A 113 -1.64 -6.64 -15.18
CA PRO A 113 -0.19 -6.62 -15.37
C PRO A 113 0.56 -6.96 -14.09
N ASP A 114 1.71 -7.57 -14.27
CA ASP A 114 2.74 -7.64 -13.26
C ASP A 114 3.43 -6.30 -13.12
N TYR A 115 3.77 -5.91 -11.89
CA TYR A 115 4.42 -4.65 -11.61
C TYR A 115 5.82 -4.82 -11.02
N LEU A 116 6.75 -4.06 -11.58
CA LEU A 116 7.95 -3.66 -10.87
C LEU A 116 7.72 -2.28 -10.26
N TRP A 117 7.59 -2.24 -8.94
CA TRP A 117 7.44 -0.99 -8.21
C TRP A 117 8.79 -0.57 -7.64
N SER A 118 9.18 0.68 -7.89
CA SER A 118 10.38 1.29 -7.34
C SER A 118 10.05 2.67 -6.80
N GLY A 119 10.55 2.98 -5.61
CA GLY A 119 10.25 4.24 -4.96
C GLY A 119 11.41 4.80 -4.14
N THR A 120 11.35 6.10 -3.88
CA THR A 120 12.28 6.80 -3.01
C THR A 120 11.52 7.71 -2.06
N PHE A 121 12.11 8.02 -0.91
CA PHE A 121 11.50 8.94 0.04
C PHE A 121 12.53 9.74 0.83
N VAL A 122 12.08 10.89 1.31
CA VAL A 122 12.70 11.69 2.36
C VAL A 122 11.73 11.78 3.53
N ASP A 123 12.23 11.54 4.73
CA ASP A 123 11.47 11.50 5.97
C ASP A 123 12.15 12.42 6.99
N VAL A 124 11.43 13.41 7.51
CA VAL A 124 11.89 14.36 8.51
C VAL A 124 11.01 14.22 9.75
N ASP A 125 11.55 13.66 10.82
CA ASP A 125 10.81 13.36 12.05
C ASP A 125 11.52 13.96 13.28
N TYR A 126 10.99 15.10 13.74
CA TYR A 126 11.46 15.81 14.93
C TYR A 126 10.42 15.88 16.05
N ARG A 127 9.52 14.89 16.06
CA ARG A 127 8.55 14.73 17.15
C ARG A 127 9.27 14.36 18.45
N ASP A 128 8.79 14.93 19.56
CA ASP A 128 9.25 14.59 20.92
C ASP A 128 9.05 13.09 21.22
N GLN A 129 7.91 12.53 20.82
CA GLN A 129 7.59 11.12 20.94
C GLN A 129 6.77 10.64 19.72
N ARG A 130 7.20 9.55 19.07
CA ARG A 130 6.52 9.04 17.87
C ARG A 130 5.12 8.50 18.12
N LYS A 131 4.91 7.80 19.24
CA LYS A 131 3.63 7.16 19.56
C LYS A 131 2.64 8.10 20.24
N ASN A 132 3.12 9.15 20.88
CA ASN A 132 2.32 10.06 21.70
C ASN A 132 2.86 11.48 21.60
N THR A 133 2.91 11.99 20.38
CA THR A 133 3.48 13.29 20.03
C THR A 133 2.80 14.41 20.81
N ARG A 134 3.59 15.25 21.47
CA ARG A 134 3.14 16.45 22.19
C ARG A 134 3.59 17.72 21.49
N ALA A 135 4.75 17.67 20.87
CA ALA A 135 5.34 18.79 20.14
C ALA A 135 6.20 18.26 18.99
N GLY A 136 6.40 19.09 17.97
CA GLY A 136 7.21 18.77 16.81
C GLY A 136 6.40 18.21 15.65
N GLY A 137 7.08 17.78 14.60
CA GLY A 137 6.44 17.38 13.37
C GLY A 137 7.08 16.18 12.70
N HIS A 138 6.33 15.62 11.77
CA HIS A 138 6.76 14.57 10.86
C HIS A 138 6.32 14.94 9.45
N PHE A 139 7.27 14.96 8.53
CA PHE A 139 7.05 15.23 7.12
C PHE A 139 7.67 14.12 6.30
N ARG A 140 6.93 13.62 5.32
CA ARG A 140 7.42 12.62 4.39
C ARG A 140 7.04 12.99 2.96
N LEU A 141 8.02 12.98 2.10
CA LEU A 141 7.84 13.08 0.66
C LEU A 141 8.29 11.76 0.05
N SER A 142 7.44 11.12 -0.73
CA SER A 142 7.77 9.91 -1.48
C SER A 142 7.40 10.06 -2.95
N TYR A 143 8.18 9.42 -3.79
CA TYR A 143 7.93 9.30 -5.22
C TYR A 143 8.08 7.84 -5.60
N ASP A 144 7.03 7.28 -6.16
CA ASP A 144 6.92 5.89 -6.55
C ASP A 144 6.64 5.77 -8.05
N PHE A 145 7.29 4.81 -8.69
CA PHE A 145 7.08 4.45 -10.07
C PHE A 145 6.66 2.98 -10.16
N TRP A 146 5.52 2.75 -10.78
CA TRP A 146 4.94 1.45 -11.05
C TRP A 146 5.11 1.15 -12.53
N HIS A 147 5.99 0.24 -12.83
CA HIS A 147 6.27 -0.20 -14.19
C HIS A 147 5.50 -1.48 -14.48
N ASP A 148 4.61 -1.40 -15.44
CA ASP A 148 3.87 -2.51 -16.02
C ASP A 148 4.86 -3.36 -16.84
N LEU A 149 5.08 -4.60 -16.42
CA LEU A 149 6.04 -5.52 -17.03
C LEU A 149 5.49 -6.22 -18.29
N ASP A 150 4.18 -6.16 -18.49
CA ASP A 150 3.49 -6.78 -19.60
C ASP A 150 3.21 -5.80 -20.76
N ASP A 151 3.66 -4.54 -20.63
CA ASP A 151 3.49 -3.47 -21.61
C ASP A 151 2.01 -3.19 -22.00
N LEU A 152 1.09 -3.41 -21.07
CA LEU A 152 -0.35 -3.20 -21.28
C LEU A 152 -0.79 -1.72 -21.15
N GLY A 153 0.15 -0.82 -20.81
CA GLY A 153 -0.11 0.61 -20.72
C GLY A 153 -0.56 1.09 -19.33
N PHE A 154 -0.41 0.28 -18.28
CA PHE A 154 -0.81 0.61 -16.91
C PHE A 154 0.32 1.13 -16.03
N SER A 155 1.46 1.51 -16.61
CA SER A 155 2.54 2.16 -15.86
C SER A 155 2.09 3.53 -15.33
N PHE A 156 2.39 3.82 -14.07
CA PHE A 156 2.04 5.11 -13.46
C PHE A 156 3.07 5.57 -12.43
N ARG A 157 2.90 6.81 -11.99
CA ARG A 157 3.75 7.46 -10.98
C ARG A 157 2.88 8.01 -9.87
N ASP A 158 3.37 7.91 -8.64
CA ASP A 158 2.69 8.46 -7.46
C ASP A 158 3.67 9.39 -6.71
N LEU A 159 3.23 10.62 -6.46
CA LEU A 159 3.94 11.57 -5.63
C LEU A 159 3.08 11.84 -4.39
N ARG A 160 3.58 11.45 -3.23
CA ARG A 160 2.86 11.60 -1.97
C ARG A 160 3.60 12.50 -1.01
N PHE A 161 2.88 13.44 -0.43
CA PHE A 161 3.35 14.26 0.67
C PHE A 161 2.48 14.03 1.90
N GLU A 162 3.12 13.70 2.99
CA GLU A 162 2.47 13.55 4.30
C GLU A 162 3.06 14.59 5.26
N ALA A 163 2.19 15.28 6.00
CA ALA A 163 2.59 16.27 6.98
C ALA A 163 1.77 16.09 8.26
N LEU A 164 2.44 16.08 9.38
CA LEU A 164 1.86 16.08 10.71
C LEU A 164 2.64 17.06 11.58
N HIS A 165 1.94 17.97 12.25
CA HIS A 165 2.57 18.84 13.24
C HIS A 165 1.70 18.92 14.49
N ALA A 166 2.33 18.77 15.65
CA ALA A 166 1.69 18.83 16.97
C ALA A 166 2.07 20.13 17.68
N PHE A 167 1.07 20.91 18.04
CA PHE A 167 1.23 22.15 18.81
C PHE A 167 0.72 21.93 20.23
N PRO A 168 1.52 22.20 21.29
CA PRO A 168 1.00 22.25 22.64
C PRO A 168 0.19 23.53 22.83
N ILE A 169 -1.15 23.42 22.87
CA ILE A 169 -2.03 24.58 23.08
C ILE A 169 -2.20 24.87 24.59
N PHE A 170 -2.15 23.84 25.42
CA PHE A 170 -2.16 23.93 26.89
C PHE A 170 -1.39 22.74 27.45
N ASP A 171 -0.92 22.82 28.68
CA ASP A 171 -0.09 21.80 29.33
C ASP A 171 -0.59 20.34 29.19
N LYS A 172 -1.87 20.14 28.87
CA LYS A 172 -2.49 18.81 28.74
C LYS A 172 -3.33 18.58 27.48
N LYS A 173 -3.44 19.56 26.57
CA LYS A 173 -4.23 19.41 25.33
C LYS A 173 -3.35 19.48 24.09
N ARG A 174 -3.70 18.72 23.07
CA ARG A 174 -2.98 18.58 21.81
C ARG A 174 -3.90 18.90 20.65
N VAL A 175 -3.36 19.56 19.64
CA VAL A 175 -4.00 19.72 18.33
C VAL A 175 -3.04 19.20 17.29
N PHE A 176 -3.54 18.39 16.38
CA PHE A 176 -2.81 17.87 15.22
C PHE A 176 -3.40 18.54 13.97
N ILE A 177 -2.53 18.99 13.09
CA ILE A 177 -2.86 19.54 11.77
C ILE A 177 -2.07 18.76 10.73
#